data_cad888fc1b53c60b1c81731b136f201d
#
_entry.id   cad888fc1b53c60b1c81731b136f201d
#
_cell.length_a   1.000
_cell.length_b   1.000
_cell.length_c   1.000
_cell.angle_alpha   90.00
_cell.angle_beta   90.00
_cell.angle_gamma   90.00
#
_symmetry.space_group_name_H-M   'P 1'
#
loop_
_entity.id
_entity.type
_entity.pdbx_description
1 polymer ?
#
loop_
_entity_poly.entity_id
_entity_poly.type
_entity_poly.pdbx_seq_one_letter_code
_entity_poly.pdbx_strand_id
1 'polypeptide(L)'
;MDLQKDPARFVNTTNWEWMPLLPWILNIAYLLLLAAVSPIIVYRQIVHGKYRAGWPEKLFGRLPRRVDPSRECVWLHAVSVGEVLQLRTLIDELKEKCPEIEIVVTTTTSTGFAVAKEKFPEHLVCYFPLDFSWAVKRALDRIRPSAVVLVELELWPNFILAASRKDIPLVLANGRISENSFRGYRRIKPLMRNLLRRFCHLGTQNGIYAERLLALGAAPKSVTVTGSIKFDRIETNPENPRTKELREAFGLQAGDPVFIAGSTQAPEEQFALDAWQTARKAHPDLRLILVPRHKERFEDVASLITKRGLPLIRRSASSNEMPSGDDTTQLPPVLLLDTLGELGACWGLADIAFVGGSLTSRGGQNMIEPAAYGAAVLFGPNTWNFRDVVDLLLTGQAACVVADADALTKRIGVLLDDPAVAREQGQIAQRLVLAQQGATERTVDLILETLPVAPHMPRRKAA
;
A
#
# COMPACT_ATOMS: atom_id res chain seq x y z
N MET A 1 -3.33 18.35 45.23
CA MET A 1 -4.21 19.20 44.40
C MET A 1 -4.17 18.60 43.00
N ASP A 2 -5.09 17.61 42.81
CA ASP A 2 -5.17 16.73 41.66
C ASP A 2 -5.76 17.46 40.46
N LEU A 3 -4.97 17.63 39.41
CA LEU A 3 -5.46 17.99 38.09
C LEU A 3 -5.70 16.68 37.30
N GLN A 4 -6.86 16.07 37.55
CA GLN A 4 -7.42 15.07 36.65
C GLN A 4 -7.61 15.71 35.26
N LYS A 5 -6.75 15.40 34.31
CA LYS A 5 -6.93 15.77 32.91
C LYS A 5 -8.03 14.90 32.32
N ASP A 6 -9.23 15.49 32.22
CA ASP A 6 -10.38 14.92 31.50
C ASP A 6 -10.06 14.84 30.00
N PRO A 7 -9.96 13.64 29.39
CA PRO A 7 -9.66 13.49 27.96
C PRO A 7 -10.81 13.93 27.05
N ALA A 8 -11.98 14.26 27.60
CA ALA A 8 -13.20 14.54 26.83
C ALA A 8 -13.35 16.00 26.34
N ARG A 9 -12.37 16.89 26.49
CA ARG A 9 -12.48 18.31 26.10
C ARG A 9 -11.62 18.74 24.92
N PHE A 10 -11.65 18.03 23.80
CA PHE A 10 -11.02 18.50 22.54
C PHE A 10 -11.97 19.14 21.53
N VAL A 11 -13.23 19.37 21.89
CA VAL A 11 -14.15 20.13 21.04
C VAL A 11 -13.96 21.61 21.27
N ASN A 12 -13.04 22.22 20.52
CA ASN A 12 -12.96 23.67 20.42
C ASN A 12 -14.16 24.15 19.59
N THR A 13 -15.26 24.50 20.26
CA THR A 13 -16.45 25.09 19.66
C THR A 13 -16.13 26.49 19.14
N THR A 14 -15.52 26.56 17.96
CA THR A 14 -15.59 27.79 17.17
C THR A 14 -17.00 27.85 16.58
N ASN A 15 -17.78 28.84 17.00
CA ASN A 15 -19.14 29.14 16.59
C ASN A 15 -19.28 29.20 15.08
N TRP A 16 -19.75 28.11 14.48
CA TRP A 16 -20.22 28.05 13.10
C TRP A 16 -21.71 27.67 13.11
N GLU A 17 -22.50 28.41 13.91
CA GLU A 17 -23.97 28.23 14.06
C GLU A 17 -24.74 28.39 12.73
N TRP A 18 -24.10 28.95 11.70
CA TRP A 18 -24.72 29.18 10.38
C TRP A 18 -24.51 28.05 9.35
N MET A 19 -23.97 26.86 9.74
CA MET A 19 -23.87 25.70 8.84
C MET A 19 -24.82 24.50 9.15
N PRO A 20 -26.02 24.65 9.73
CA PRO A 20 -26.95 23.54 9.84
C PRO A 20 -27.42 23.04 8.45
N LEU A 21 -27.33 23.90 7.44
CA LEU A 21 -27.74 23.60 6.06
C LEU A 21 -26.68 22.86 5.23
N LEU A 22 -25.42 22.85 5.66
CA LEU A 22 -24.35 22.23 4.87
C LEU A 22 -24.63 20.76 4.51
N PRO A 23 -25.08 19.88 5.43
CA PRO A 23 -25.43 18.51 5.08
C PRO A 23 -26.53 18.42 4.01
N TRP A 24 -27.51 19.33 4.03
CA TRP A 24 -28.58 19.38 3.04
C TRP A 24 -28.09 19.84 1.68
N ILE A 25 -27.24 20.86 1.64
CA ILE A 25 -26.60 21.34 0.40
C ILE A 25 -25.76 20.23 -0.22
N LEU A 26 -24.96 19.53 0.59
CA LEU A 26 -24.16 18.40 0.13
C LEU A 26 -25.03 17.25 -0.38
N ASN A 27 -26.12 16.92 0.32
CA ASN A 27 -27.05 15.90 -0.12
C ASN A 27 -27.66 16.23 -1.50
N ILE A 28 -28.08 17.48 -1.72
CA ILE A 28 -28.62 17.92 -3.01
C ILE A 28 -27.53 17.80 -4.09
N ALA A 29 -26.32 18.28 -3.82
CA ALA A 29 -25.19 18.18 -4.76
C ALA A 29 -24.88 16.71 -5.11
N TYR A 30 -24.85 15.81 -4.12
CA TYR A 30 -24.61 14.39 -4.33
C TYR A 30 -25.76 13.70 -5.09
N LEU A 31 -27.01 14.08 -4.85
CA LEU A 31 -28.15 13.56 -5.61
C LEU A 31 -28.09 14.00 -7.09
N LEU A 32 -27.77 15.26 -7.33
CA LEU A 32 -27.59 15.76 -8.70
C LEU A 32 -26.43 15.05 -9.41
N LEU A 33 -25.29 14.86 -8.72
CA LEU A 33 -24.16 14.11 -9.24
C LEU A 33 -24.53 12.64 -9.53
N LEU A 34 -25.23 11.99 -8.59
CA LEU A 34 -25.68 10.60 -8.76
C LEU A 34 -26.66 10.49 -9.94
N ALA A 35 -27.59 11.43 -10.10
CA ALA A 35 -28.50 11.48 -11.24
C ALA A 35 -27.74 11.64 -12.56
N ALA A 36 -26.76 12.55 -12.62
CA ALA A 36 -25.94 12.77 -13.81
C ALA A 36 -25.10 11.54 -14.20
N VAL A 37 -24.58 10.79 -13.21
CA VAL A 37 -23.71 9.60 -13.44
C VAL A 37 -24.54 8.32 -13.58
N SER A 38 -25.81 8.32 -13.16
CA SER A 38 -26.67 7.12 -13.14
C SER A 38 -26.77 6.38 -14.49
N PRO A 39 -26.85 7.05 -15.68
CA PRO A 39 -26.87 6.33 -16.95
C PRO A 39 -25.60 5.49 -17.16
N ILE A 40 -24.45 6.03 -16.78
CA ILE A 40 -23.15 5.32 -16.89
C ILE A 40 -23.10 4.13 -15.91
N ILE A 41 -23.62 4.33 -14.70
CA ILE A 41 -23.69 3.25 -13.69
C ILE A 41 -24.58 2.13 -14.19
N VAL A 42 -25.79 2.46 -14.70
CA VAL A 42 -26.73 1.48 -15.23
C VAL A 42 -26.14 0.74 -16.44
N TYR A 43 -25.55 1.46 -17.38
CA TYR A 43 -24.87 0.85 -18.52
C TYR A 43 -23.80 -0.15 -18.07
N ARG A 44 -22.91 0.26 -17.16
CA ARG A 44 -21.85 -0.63 -16.62
C ARG A 44 -22.40 -1.78 -15.80
N GLN A 45 -23.55 -1.61 -15.16
CA GLN A 45 -24.21 -2.67 -14.41
C GLN A 45 -24.78 -3.74 -15.33
N ILE A 46 -25.39 -3.32 -16.46
CA ILE A 46 -26.00 -4.23 -17.44
C ILE A 46 -24.91 -4.91 -18.27
N VAL A 47 -23.99 -4.14 -18.87
CA VAL A 47 -23.03 -4.66 -19.85
C VAL A 47 -21.84 -5.34 -19.19
N HIS A 48 -21.34 -4.80 -18.07
CA HIS A 48 -20.11 -5.28 -17.42
C HIS A 48 -20.33 -5.96 -16.07
N GLY A 49 -21.59 -6.08 -15.62
CA GLY A 49 -21.90 -6.68 -14.31
C GLY A 49 -21.34 -5.91 -13.09
N LYS A 50 -20.84 -4.67 -13.29
CA LYS A 50 -20.22 -3.85 -12.22
C LYS A 50 -21.30 -3.14 -11.40
N TYR A 51 -20.93 -2.71 -10.16
CA TYR A 51 -21.80 -1.92 -9.26
C TYR A 51 -23.12 -2.59 -8.86
N ARG A 52 -23.18 -3.93 -8.78
CA ARG A 52 -24.41 -4.66 -8.40
C ARG A 52 -24.60 -4.81 -6.89
N ALA A 53 -23.50 -4.78 -6.10
CA ALA A 53 -23.52 -5.10 -4.68
C ALA A 53 -23.44 -3.87 -3.77
N GLY A 54 -24.00 -4.00 -2.55
CA GLY A 54 -23.82 -3.05 -1.45
C GLY A 54 -24.71 -1.79 -1.52
N TRP A 55 -25.71 -1.72 -2.39
CA TRP A 55 -26.58 -0.54 -2.48
C TRP A 55 -27.36 -0.20 -1.21
N PRO A 56 -27.91 -1.17 -0.46
CA PRO A 56 -28.56 -0.88 0.82
C PRO A 56 -27.61 -0.28 1.85
N GLU A 57 -26.37 -0.76 1.90
CA GLU A 57 -25.33 -0.24 2.78
C GLU A 57 -24.92 1.16 2.34
N LYS A 58 -24.60 1.33 1.05
CA LYS A 58 -24.09 2.57 0.47
C LYS A 58 -25.11 3.71 0.50
N LEU A 59 -26.33 3.51 0.00
CA LEU A 59 -27.34 4.57 -0.11
C LEU A 59 -28.12 4.81 1.16
N PHE A 60 -28.34 3.77 1.97
CA PHE A 60 -29.22 3.86 3.13
C PHE A 60 -28.50 3.61 4.46
N GLY A 61 -27.19 3.35 4.45
CA GLY A 61 -26.43 3.07 5.67
C GLY A 61 -26.92 1.82 6.42
N ARG A 62 -27.49 0.83 5.71
CA ARG A 62 -28.03 -0.41 6.30
C ARG A 62 -26.89 -1.41 6.57
N LEU A 63 -25.85 -0.97 7.27
CA LEU A 63 -24.75 -1.86 7.64
C LEU A 63 -25.25 -2.94 8.62
N PRO A 64 -24.59 -4.11 8.69
CA PRO A 64 -24.83 -5.08 9.77
C PRO A 64 -24.65 -4.43 11.15
N ARG A 65 -25.34 -4.95 12.16
CA ARG A 65 -25.10 -4.53 13.54
C ARG A 65 -23.93 -5.34 14.11
N ARG A 66 -23.20 -4.73 15.01
CA ARG A 66 -22.20 -5.43 15.82
C ARG A 66 -22.86 -6.46 16.71
N VAL A 67 -22.14 -7.55 16.97
CA VAL A 67 -22.62 -8.63 17.84
C VAL A 67 -22.65 -8.14 19.30
N ASP A 68 -21.58 -7.49 19.74
CA ASP A 68 -21.46 -6.96 21.09
C ASP A 68 -21.18 -5.45 21.10
N PRO A 69 -22.21 -4.60 21.20
CA PRO A 69 -22.04 -3.15 21.26
C PRO A 69 -21.34 -2.61 22.51
N SER A 70 -21.13 -3.44 23.53
CA SER A 70 -20.46 -3.03 24.78
C SER A 70 -18.93 -3.03 24.67
N ARG A 71 -18.38 -3.76 23.68
CA ARG A 71 -16.93 -3.80 23.45
C ARG A 71 -16.46 -2.53 22.73
N GLU A 72 -15.23 -2.11 23.01
CA GLU A 72 -14.59 -1.05 22.24
C GLU A 72 -14.44 -1.44 20.79
N CYS A 73 -14.69 -0.51 19.89
CA CYS A 73 -14.70 -0.78 18.45
C CYS A 73 -13.96 0.29 17.66
N VAL A 74 -13.01 -0.11 16.87
CA VAL A 74 -12.35 0.75 15.89
C VAL A 74 -12.92 0.47 14.50
N TRP A 75 -13.47 1.51 13.86
CA TRP A 75 -13.96 1.46 12.50
C TRP A 75 -12.88 1.96 11.54
N LEU A 76 -12.29 1.05 10.75
CA LEU A 76 -11.28 1.34 9.74
C LEU A 76 -11.95 1.50 8.37
N HIS A 77 -11.63 2.57 7.65
CA HIS A 77 -12.10 2.78 6.28
C HIS A 77 -10.95 2.94 5.29
N ALA A 78 -10.97 2.11 4.25
CA ALA A 78 -10.01 2.11 3.14
C ALA A 78 -10.74 1.92 1.80
N VAL A 79 -10.41 2.68 0.77
CA VAL A 79 -11.16 2.71 -0.50
C VAL A 79 -10.67 1.67 -1.50
N SER A 80 -9.37 1.64 -1.73
CA SER A 80 -8.74 0.80 -2.77
C SER A 80 -8.24 -0.54 -2.22
N VAL A 81 -7.98 -1.49 -3.13
CA VAL A 81 -7.33 -2.77 -2.78
C VAL A 81 -6.00 -2.55 -2.07
N GLY A 82 -5.19 -1.59 -2.55
CA GLY A 82 -3.89 -1.28 -1.94
C GLY A 82 -4.01 -0.78 -0.50
N GLU A 83 -4.98 0.09 -0.23
CA GLU A 83 -5.26 0.58 1.12
C GLU A 83 -5.81 -0.52 2.03
N VAL A 84 -6.71 -1.37 1.51
CA VAL A 84 -7.24 -2.53 2.26
C VAL A 84 -6.12 -3.47 2.69
N LEU A 85 -5.15 -3.74 1.83
CA LEU A 85 -4.00 -4.58 2.18
C LEU A 85 -3.12 -3.95 3.26
N GLN A 86 -2.99 -2.63 3.29
CA GLN A 86 -2.27 -1.91 4.34
C GLN A 86 -2.97 -2.01 5.72
N LEU A 87 -4.30 -2.18 5.74
CA LEU A 87 -5.03 -2.35 7.00
C LEU A 87 -4.57 -3.57 7.79
N ARG A 88 -4.05 -4.62 7.13
CA ARG A 88 -3.59 -5.82 7.81
C ARG A 88 -2.56 -5.49 8.90
N THR A 89 -1.57 -4.67 8.55
CA THR A 89 -0.51 -4.27 9.48
C THR A 89 -1.07 -3.49 10.68
N LEU A 90 -2.01 -2.57 10.43
CA LEU A 90 -2.69 -1.82 11.49
C LEU A 90 -3.57 -2.72 12.38
N ILE A 91 -4.30 -3.66 11.78
CA ILE A 91 -5.20 -4.59 12.50
C ILE A 91 -4.40 -5.52 13.40
N ASP A 92 -3.33 -6.11 12.87
CA ASP A 92 -2.47 -7.01 13.63
C ASP A 92 -1.85 -6.30 14.84
N GLU A 93 -1.34 -5.07 14.64
CA GLU A 93 -0.75 -4.27 15.72
C GLU A 93 -1.80 -3.82 16.76
N LEU A 94 -3.01 -3.42 16.29
CA LEU A 94 -4.12 -3.08 17.19
C LEU A 94 -4.54 -4.29 18.02
N LYS A 95 -4.60 -5.48 17.43
CA LYS A 95 -4.95 -6.72 18.12
C LYS A 95 -3.86 -7.18 19.08
N GLU A 96 -2.59 -6.96 18.76
CA GLU A 96 -1.48 -7.25 19.65
C GLU A 96 -1.51 -6.37 20.92
N LYS A 97 -1.74 -5.05 20.73
CA LYS A 97 -1.80 -4.10 21.86
C LYS A 97 -3.14 -4.16 22.60
N CYS A 98 -4.23 -4.52 21.93
CA CYS A 98 -5.58 -4.56 22.50
C CYS A 98 -6.38 -5.75 21.94
N PRO A 99 -6.17 -7.00 22.45
CA PRO A 99 -6.78 -8.23 21.92
C PRO A 99 -8.32 -8.21 21.90
N GLU A 100 -8.93 -7.53 22.86
CA GLU A 100 -10.39 -7.48 23.02
C GLU A 100 -11.09 -6.47 22.10
N ILE A 101 -10.33 -5.64 21.36
CA ILE A 101 -10.93 -4.61 20.52
C ILE A 101 -11.69 -5.25 19.35
N GLU A 102 -12.89 -4.78 19.07
CA GLU A 102 -13.63 -5.16 17.88
C GLU A 102 -13.22 -4.27 16.70
N ILE A 103 -13.05 -4.85 15.54
CA ILE A 103 -12.64 -4.13 14.34
C ILE A 103 -13.74 -4.25 13.28
N VAL A 104 -14.11 -3.10 12.72
CA VAL A 104 -15.00 -3.00 11.57
C VAL A 104 -14.19 -2.46 10.39
N VAL A 105 -14.18 -3.17 9.28
CA VAL A 105 -13.50 -2.78 8.06
C VAL A 105 -14.53 -2.39 7.01
N THR A 106 -14.36 -1.21 6.43
CA THR A 106 -15.21 -0.78 5.32
C THR A 106 -14.41 -0.38 4.10
N THR A 107 -15.00 -0.61 2.93
CA THR A 107 -14.43 -0.19 1.65
C THR A 107 -15.53 0.28 0.69
N THR A 108 -15.16 1.02 -0.35
CA THR A 108 -16.11 1.58 -1.32
C THR A 108 -16.22 0.69 -2.56
N THR A 109 -15.11 0.03 -2.97
CA THR A 109 -15.03 -0.73 -4.22
C THR A 109 -15.38 -2.20 -4.04
N SER A 110 -15.96 -2.84 -5.07
CA SER A 110 -16.27 -4.28 -5.04
C SER A 110 -15.01 -5.16 -4.96
N THR A 111 -13.93 -4.74 -5.61
CA THR A 111 -12.64 -5.44 -5.55
C THR A 111 -12.01 -5.30 -4.16
N GLY A 112 -12.04 -4.11 -3.56
CA GLY A 112 -11.60 -3.91 -2.18
C GLY A 112 -12.42 -4.74 -1.19
N PHE A 113 -13.75 -4.81 -1.40
CA PHE A 113 -14.63 -5.62 -0.56
C PHE A 113 -14.30 -7.12 -0.61
N ALA A 114 -14.07 -7.66 -1.81
CA ALA A 114 -13.70 -9.06 -1.97
C ALA A 114 -12.37 -9.37 -1.25
N VAL A 115 -11.37 -8.51 -1.42
CA VAL A 115 -10.08 -8.64 -0.74
C VAL A 115 -10.23 -8.49 0.77
N ALA A 116 -11.01 -7.52 1.24
CA ALA A 116 -11.24 -7.35 2.68
C ALA A 116 -11.92 -8.57 3.32
N LYS A 117 -12.91 -9.15 2.64
CA LYS A 117 -13.58 -10.39 3.10
C LYS A 117 -12.65 -11.59 3.16
N GLU A 118 -11.74 -11.70 2.19
CA GLU A 118 -10.75 -12.78 2.15
C GLU A 118 -9.68 -12.61 3.25
N LYS A 119 -9.19 -11.38 3.44
CA LYS A 119 -8.06 -11.11 4.35
C LYS A 119 -8.47 -10.91 5.80
N PHE A 120 -9.72 -10.52 6.06
CA PHE A 120 -10.25 -10.22 7.39
C PHE A 120 -11.54 -10.99 7.69
N PRO A 121 -11.56 -12.35 7.58
CA PRO A 121 -12.77 -13.16 7.73
C PRO A 121 -13.36 -13.10 9.15
N GLU A 122 -12.55 -12.80 10.16
CA GLU A 122 -12.93 -12.70 11.57
C GLU A 122 -13.49 -11.34 11.96
N HIS A 123 -13.41 -10.34 11.05
CA HIS A 123 -13.86 -8.98 11.29
C HIS A 123 -15.15 -8.65 10.52
N LEU A 124 -15.90 -7.69 11.02
CA LEU A 124 -17.08 -7.20 10.32
C LEU A 124 -16.64 -6.38 9.11
N VAL A 125 -16.79 -6.95 7.90
CA VAL A 125 -16.49 -6.28 6.64
C VAL A 125 -17.78 -5.88 5.94
N CYS A 126 -17.92 -4.58 5.59
CA CYS A 126 -19.09 -4.05 4.87
C CYS A 126 -18.71 -2.88 3.94
N TYR A 127 -19.66 -2.45 3.13
CA TYR A 127 -19.45 -1.27 2.30
C TYR A 127 -19.59 0.01 3.12
N PHE A 128 -18.74 0.99 2.84
CA PHE A 128 -18.85 2.32 3.42
C PHE A 128 -20.11 3.03 2.90
N PRO A 129 -20.86 3.77 3.75
CA PRO A 129 -22.01 4.53 3.30
C PRO A 129 -21.54 5.67 2.39
N LEU A 130 -22.27 5.92 1.31
CA LEU A 130 -22.10 7.17 0.56
C LEU A 130 -22.39 8.35 1.47
N ASP A 131 -21.75 9.48 1.22
CA ASP A 131 -21.74 10.63 2.12
C ASP A 131 -23.08 11.39 2.22
N PHE A 132 -24.20 10.67 2.08
CA PHE A 132 -25.53 11.20 2.38
C PHE A 132 -25.76 11.24 3.90
N SER A 133 -26.23 12.38 4.41
CA SER A 133 -26.38 12.58 5.85
C SER A 133 -27.26 11.53 6.55
N TRP A 134 -28.30 11.02 5.88
CA TRP A 134 -29.16 9.95 6.39
C TRP A 134 -28.47 8.59 6.42
N ALA A 135 -27.66 8.27 5.37
CA ALA A 135 -26.95 7.01 5.29
C ALA A 135 -25.84 6.95 6.35
N VAL A 136 -25.07 8.02 6.45
CA VAL A 136 -24.00 8.19 7.44
C VAL A 136 -24.55 8.09 8.87
N LYS A 137 -25.62 8.86 9.18
CA LYS A 137 -26.23 8.81 10.52
C LYS A 137 -26.63 7.39 10.89
N ARG A 138 -27.34 6.69 9.99
CA ARG A 138 -27.77 5.31 10.21
C ARG A 138 -26.60 4.35 10.37
N ALA A 139 -25.54 4.50 9.57
CA ALA A 139 -24.35 3.67 9.66
C ALA A 139 -23.68 3.84 11.03
N LEU A 140 -23.46 5.07 11.48
CA LEU A 140 -22.88 5.36 12.79
C LEU A 140 -23.77 4.82 13.95
N ASP A 141 -25.11 4.93 13.82
CA ASP A 141 -26.05 4.40 14.83
C ASP A 141 -26.04 2.86 14.90
N ARG A 142 -25.70 2.18 13.80
CA ARG A 142 -25.64 0.70 13.76
C ARG A 142 -24.31 0.15 14.25
N ILE A 143 -23.20 0.80 13.88
CA ILE A 143 -21.85 0.37 14.26
C ILE A 143 -21.48 0.85 15.67
N ARG A 144 -21.84 2.09 16.06
CA ARG A 144 -21.46 2.70 17.35
C ARG A 144 -19.98 2.54 17.65
N PRO A 145 -19.09 3.04 16.78
CA PRO A 145 -17.67 2.89 16.99
C PRO A 145 -17.16 3.77 18.12
N SER A 146 -16.13 3.31 18.84
CA SER A 146 -15.40 4.07 19.83
C SER A 146 -14.41 5.05 19.19
N ALA A 147 -13.91 4.71 18.00
CA ALA A 147 -13.12 5.58 17.16
C ALA A 147 -13.29 5.21 15.67
N VAL A 148 -13.11 6.19 14.78
CA VAL A 148 -13.08 5.98 13.33
C VAL A 148 -11.72 6.37 12.78
N VAL A 149 -11.15 5.51 11.96
CA VAL A 149 -9.87 5.72 11.27
C VAL A 149 -10.13 5.78 9.77
N LEU A 150 -9.83 6.92 9.17
CA LEU A 150 -9.87 7.12 7.71
C LEU A 150 -8.46 7.02 7.16
N VAL A 151 -8.26 6.15 6.15
CA VAL A 151 -6.93 5.91 5.57
C VAL A 151 -6.68 6.86 4.40
N GLU A 152 -5.44 7.30 4.25
CA GLU A 152 -4.96 8.25 3.25
C GLU A 152 -5.65 9.62 3.38
N LEU A 153 -6.49 10.05 2.42
CA LEU A 153 -7.16 11.35 2.46
C LEU A 153 -8.68 11.22 2.18
N GLU A 154 -9.31 10.31 2.90
CA GLU A 154 -10.75 10.04 2.78
C GLU A 154 -11.57 11.04 3.60
N LEU A 155 -11.70 12.27 3.06
CA LEU A 155 -12.41 13.37 3.71
C LEU A 155 -13.87 13.43 3.25
N TRP A 156 -14.74 12.71 3.93
CA TRP A 156 -16.18 12.65 3.69
C TRP A 156 -16.92 13.67 4.58
N PRO A 157 -17.36 14.82 4.05
CA PRO A 157 -17.83 15.93 4.88
C PRO A 157 -19.00 15.59 5.81
N ASN A 158 -20.06 14.94 5.29
CA ASN A 158 -21.21 14.56 6.11
C ASN A 158 -20.83 13.52 7.17
N PHE A 159 -19.93 12.59 6.82
CA PHE A 159 -19.45 11.57 7.77
C PHE A 159 -18.65 12.21 8.90
N ILE A 160 -17.69 13.08 8.59
CA ILE A 160 -16.88 13.81 9.58
C ILE A 160 -17.76 14.65 10.49
N LEU A 161 -18.73 15.38 9.92
CA LEU A 161 -19.66 16.21 10.69
C LEU A 161 -20.56 15.36 11.59
N ALA A 162 -21.06 14.23 11.11
CA ALA A 162 -21.96 13.36 11.89
C ALA A 162 -21.21 12.62 12.99
N ALA A 163 -19.99 12.13 12.74
CA ALA A 163 -19.15 11.50 13.75
C ALA A 163 -18.80 12.50 14.87
N SER A 164 -18.37 13.72 14.49
CA SER A 164 -18.05 14.78 15.46
C SER A 164 -19.27 15.21 16.32
N ARG A 165 -20.49 15.23 15.76
CA ARG A 165 -21.71 15.52 16.52
C ARG A 165 -22.11 14.43 17.52
N LYS A 166 -21.54 13.24 17.37
CA LYS A 166 -21.75 12.09 18.25
C LYS A 166 -20.55 11.87 19.19
N ASP A 167 -19.63 12.85 19.23
CA ASP A 167 -18.38 12.79 19.99
C ASP A 167 -17.54 11.53 19.69
N ILE A 168 -17.66 11.01 18.47
CA ILE A 168 -16.85 9.88 17.99
C ILE A 168 -15.50 10.42 17.50
N PRO A 169 -14.39 10.02 18.13
CA PRO A 169 -13.05 10.42 17.72
C PRO A 169 -12.74 10.03 16.28
N LEU A 170 -12.09 10.96 15.55
CA LEU A 170 -11.65 10.75 14.18
C LEU A 170 -10.13 10.79 14.10
N VAL A 171 -9.55 9.79 13.48
CA VAL A 171 -8.12 9.69 13.19
C VAL A 171 -7.91 9.56 11.67
N LEU A 172 -7.00 10.36 11.12
CA LEU A 172 -6.48 10.14 9.78
C LEU A 172 -5.21 9.32 9.89
N ALA A 173 -5.17 8.15 9.26
CA ALA A 173 -4.01 7.28 9.21
C ALA A 173 -3.35 7.33 7.83
N ASN A 174 -2.02 7.28 7.79
CA ASN A 174 -1.25 7.23 6.54
C ASN A 174 -1.59 8.39 5.59
N GLY A 175 -1.84 9.60 6.14
CA GLY A 175 -2.33 10.78 5.42
C GLY A 175 -1.40 11.21 4.29
N ARG A 176 -1.98 11.35 3.07
CA ARG A 176 -1.28 11.72 1.84
C ARG A 176 -2.10 12.73 1.05
N ILE A 177 -1.51 13.85 0.74
CA ILE A 177 -2.16 14.88 -0.07
C ILE A 177 -1.28 15.31 -1.25
N SER A 178 -1.71 14.98 -2.47
CA SER A 178 -1.00 15.37 -3.69
C SER A 178 -1.01 16.89 -3.88
N GLU A 179 -0.07 17.41 -4.65
CA GLU A 179 -0.01 18.83 -4.99
C GLU A 179 -1.29 19.31 -5.68
N ASN A 180 -1.82 18.51 -6.61
CA ASN A 180 -3.05 18.86 -7.32
C ASN A 180 -4.27 18.90 -6.37
N SER A 181 -4.38 17.92 -5.47
CA SER A 181 -5.43 17.91 -4.43
C SER A 181 -5.29 19.09 -3.49
N PHE A 182 -4.07 19.41 -3.07
CA PHE A 182 -3.80 20.56 -2.21
C PHE A 182 -4.23 21.88 -2.87
N ARG A 183 -3.89 22.10 -4.16
CA ARG A 183 -4.34 23.28 -4.92
C ARG A 183 -5.86 23.37 -5.02
N GLY A 184 -6.53 22.24 -5.23
CA GLY A 184 -7.98 22.15 -5.24
C GLY A 184 -8.60 22.51 -3.89
N TYR A 185 -8.11 21.93 -2.82
CA TYR A 185 -8.61 22.16 -1.45
C TYR A 185 -8.34 23.58 -0.94
N ARG A 186 -7.27 24.24 -1.40
CA ARG A 186 -7.04 25.65 -1.07
C ARG A 186 -8.19 26.58 -1.48
N ARG A 187 -8.90 26.26 -2.58
CA ARG A 187 -10.05 27.05 -3.05
C ARG A 187 -11.24 27.00 -2.09
N ILE A 188 -11.34 25.90 -1.32
CA ILE A 188 -12.37 25.67 -0.33
C ILE A 188 -11.79 25.59 1.10
N LYS A 189 -10.70 26.35 1.34
CA LYS A 189 -9.98 26.33 2.62
C LYS A 189 -10.86 26.52 3.87
N PRO A 190 -11.91 27.38 3.90
CA PRO A 190 -12.77 27.49 5.07
C PRO A 190 -13.48 26.18 5.42
N LEU A 191 -13.96 25.44 4.41
CA LEU A 191 -14.57 24.12 4.59
C LEU A 191 -13.51 23.12 5.08
N MET A 192 -12.35 23.06 4.41
CA MET A 192 -11.26 22.18 4.80
C MET A 192 -10.81 22.38 6.24
N ARG A 193 -10.64 23.63 6.66
CA ARG A 193 -10.29 24.00 8.03
C ARG A 193 -11.33 23.46 9.03
N ASN A 194 -12.62 23.60 8.70
CA ASN A 194 -13.71 23.11 9.57
C ASN A 194 -13.66 21.59 9.72
N LEU A 195 -13.42 20.86 8.61
CA LEU A 195 -13.35 19.39 8.62
C LEU A 195 -12.10 18.89 9.34
N LEU A 196 -10.91 19.43 8.98
CA LEU A 196 -9.64 18.97 9.54
C LEU A 196 -9.53 19.20 11.05
N ARG A 197 -10.15 20.25 11.58
CA ARG A 197 -10.17 20.54 13.02
C ARG A 197 -11.04 19.59 13.84
N ARG A 198 -11.78 18.69 13.20
CA ARG A 198 -12.61 17.66 13.87
C ARG A 198 -11.86 16.36 14.11
N PHE A 199 -10.68 16.24 13.53
CA PHE A 199 -9.80 15.11 13.79
C PHE A 199 -9.05 15.31 15.10
N CYS A 200 -9.01 14.24 15.91
CA CYS A 200 -8.15 14.19 17.10
C CYS A 200 -6.69 14.09 16.64
N HIS A 201 -6.42 13.20 15.67
CA HIS A 201 -5.08 12.99 15.11
C HIS A 201 -5.12 12.92 13.58
N LEU A 202 -4.12 13.54 12.98
CA LEU A 202 -3.85 13.55 11.54
C LEU A 202 -2.44 13.00 11.31
N GLY A 203 -2.32 11.66 11.25
CA GLY A 203 -1.06 10.97 10.97
C GLY A 203 -0.70 11.06 9.48
N THR A 204 0.42 11.67 9.14
CA THR A 204 0.86 11.89 7.76
C THR A 204 2.09 11.08 7.40
N GLN A 205 2.24 10.72 6.12
CA GLN A 205 3.35 9.92 5.63
C GLN A 205 4.70 10.66 5.69
N ASN A 206 4.69 11.99 5.55
CA ASN A 206 5.90 12.81 5.58
C ASN A 206 5.61 14.28 5.96
N GLY A 207 6.67 15.07 6.15
CA GLY A 207 6.59 16.48 6.52
C GLY A 207 5.87 17.36 5.49
N ILE A 208 6.04 17.08 4.19
CA ILE A 208 5.38 17.83 3.11
C ILE A 208 3.86 17.71 3.22
N TYR A 209 3.35 16.51 3.51
CA TYR A 209 1.92 16.31 3.70
C TYR A 209 1.40 16.93 5.00
N ALA A 210 2.21 16.92 6.05
CA ALA A 210 1.90 17.63 7.29
C ALA A 210 1.77 19.16 7.05
N GLU A 211 2.74 19.76 6.38
CA GLU A 211 2.70 21.18 6.03
C GLU A 211 1.47 21.55 5.18
N ARG A 212 1.10 20.72 4.21
CA ARG A 212 -0.10 20.93 3.40
C ARG A 212 -1.38 20.89 4.23
N LEU A 213 -1.53 19.95 5.17
CA LEU A 213 -2.68 19.90 6.08
C LEU A 213 -2.72 21.14 7.01
N LEU A 214 -1.59 21.56 7.54
CA LEU A 214 -1.47 22.79 8.33
C LEU A 214 -1.87 24.02 7.51
N ALA A 215 -1.41 24.14 6.27
CA ALA A 215 -1.76 25.21 5.36
C ALA A 215 -3.26 25.23 5.01
N LEU A 216 -3.93 24.09 4.99
CA LEU A 216 -5.38 23.96 4.84
C LEU A 216 -6.16 24.28 6.13
N GLY A 217 -5.48 24.45 7.26
CA GLY A 217 -6.06 24.90 8.53
C GLY A 217 -6.28 23.79 9.57
N ALA A 218 -5.60 22.67 9.44
CA ALA A 218 -5.52 21.68 10.52
C ALA A 218 -4.92 22.31 11.79
N ALA A 219 -5.30 21.80 12.96
CA ALA A 219 -4.73 22.25 14.22
C ALA A 219 -3.30 21.70 14.38
N PRO A 220 -2.28 22.54 14.66
CA PRO A 220 -0.89 22.07 14.76
C PRO A 220 -0.71 20.89 15.72
N LYS A 221 -1.41 20.90 16.84
CA LYS A 221 -1.35 19.85 17.87
C LYS A 221 -1.93 18.50 17.45
N SER A 222 -2.75 18.46 16.38
CA SER A 222 -3.34 17.22 15.87
C SER A 222 -2.56 16.62 14.72
N VAL A 223 -1.59 17.33 14.14
CA VAL A 223 -0.80 16.83 12.99
C VAL A 223 0.49 16.19 13.47
N THR A 224 0.69 14.93 13.10
CA THR A 224 1.90 14.15 13.44
C THR A 224 2.43 13.46 12.20
N VAL A 225 3.74 13.51 11.96
CA VAL A 225 4.38 12.71 10.92
C VAL A 225 4.61 11.30 11.47
N THR A 226 3.76 10.37 11.08
CA THR A 226 3.85 8.96 11.49
C THR A 226 4.75 8.12 10.58
N GLY A 227 4.98 8.58 9.35
CA GLY A 227 5.62 7.78 8.31
C GLY A 227 4.58 7.05 7.45
N SER A 228 5.07 6.27 6.48
CA SER A 228 4.20 5.47 5.60
C SER A 228 4.20 4.00 6.02
N ILE A 229 3.01 3.48 6.28
CA ILE A 229 2.76 2.08 6.65
C ILE A 229 3.28 1.09 5.59
N LYS A 230 3.49 1.54 4.37
CA LYS A 230 4.03 0.71 3.26
C LYS A 230 5.45 0.18 3.53
N PHE A 231 6.20 0.81 4.43
CA PHE A 231 7.56 0.41 4.78
C PHE A 231 7.61 -0.57 5.96
N ASP A 232 6.49 -0.78 6.65
CA ASP A 232 6.45 -1.66 7.81
C ASP A 232 6.23 -3.14 7.39
N ARG A 233 6.74 -4.06 8.22
CA ARG A 233 6.63 -5.51 8.02
C ARG A 233 7.15 -6.02 6.67
N ILE A 234 8.06 -5.28 6.05
CA ILE A 234 8.77 -5.74 4.87
C ILE A 234 9.86 -6.70 5.32
N GLU A 235 9.93 -7.84 4.65
CA GLU A 235 11.01 -8.81 4.89
C GLU A 235 12.34 -8.22 4.42
N THR A 236 13.36 -8.36 5.23
CA THR A 236 14.70 -7.80 4.99
C THR A 236 15.80 -8.84 5.11
N ASN A 237 15.45 -10.02 5.62
CA ASN A 237 16.40 -11.10 5.84
C ASN A 237 16.45 -12.01 4.60
N PRO A 238 17.55 -12.01 3.81
CA PRO A 238 17.66 -12.89 2.65
C PRO A 238 17.79 -14.38 3.03
N GLU A 239 18.03 -14.67 4.30
CA GLU A 239 18.11 -16.04 4.83
C GLU A 239 16.77 -16.55 5.39
N ASN A 240 15.65 -15.88 5.10
CA ASN A 240 14.33 -16.36 5.50
C ASN A 240 13.98 -17.70 4.81
N PRO A 241 13.12 -18.53 5.41
CA PRO A 241 12.83 -19.88 4.89
C PRO A 241 12.33 -19.91 3.43
N ARG A 242 11.49 -18.93 3.04
CA ARG A 242 10.94 -18.87 1.68
C ARG A 242 11.99 -18.51 0.63
N THR A 243 12.91 -17.61 0.95
CA THR A 243 14.03 -17.26 0.06
C THR A 243 14.97 -18.45 -0.11
N LYS A 244 15.24 -19.19 0.98
CA LYS A 244 16.05 -20.43 0.90
C LYS A 244 15.39 -21.49 0.04
N GLU A 245 14.09 -21.72 0.20
CA GLU A 245 13.32 -22.65 -0.63
C GLU A 245 13.41 -22.29 -2.13
N LEU A 246 13.30 -21.00 -2.46
CA LEU A 246 13.44 -20.55 -3.85
C LEU A 246 14.88 -20.71 -4.37
N ARG A 247 15.89 -20.46 -3.55
CA ARG A 247 17.29 -20.70 -3.89
C ARG A 247 17.53 -22.16 -4.28
N GLU A 248 17.04 -23.09 -3.44
CA GLU A 248 17.14 -24.53 -3.67
C GLU A 248 16.36 -24.96 -4.93
N ALA A 249 15.10 -24.48 -5.06
CA ALA A 249 14.25 -24.82 -6.20
C ALA A 249 14.82 -24.36 -7.56
N PHE A 250 15.57 -23.26 -7.57
CA PHE A 250 16.25 -22.75 -8.75
C PHE A 250 17.67 -23.25 -8.93
N GLY A 251 18.18 -24.08 -8.01
CA GLY A 251 19.55 -24.61 -8.05
C GLY A 251 20.62 -23.54 -7.99
N LEU A 252 20.35 -22.40 -7.33
CA LEU A 252 21.30 -21.31 -7.17
C LEU A 252 22.34 -21.64 -6.09
N GLN A 253 23.61 -21.39 -6.42
CA GLN A 253 24.71 -21.58 -5.49
C GLN A 253 25.00 -20.31 -4.68
N ALA A 254 25.65 -20.46 -3.54
CA ALA A 254 26.12 -19.32 -2.78
C ALA A 254 27.19 -18.56 -3.59
N GLY A 255 26.93 -17.26 -3.84
CA GLY A 255 27.82 -16.41 -4.61
C GLY A 255 27.50 -16.28 -6.09
N ASP A 256 26.50 -17.02 -6.62
CA ASP A 256 25.99 -16.75 -7.98
C ASP A 256 25.49 -15.31 -8.06
N PRO A 257 25.94 -14.49 -9.03
CA PRO A 257 25.38 -13.17 -9.27
C PRO A 257 23.96 -13.31 -9.87
N VAL A 258 22.97 -12.70 -9.22
CA VAL A 258 21.55 -12.85 -9.61
C VAL A 258 20.96 -11.52 -10.06
N PHE A 259 20.54 -11.48 -11.31
CA PHE A 259 19.69 -10.42 -11.86
C PHE A 259 18.22 -10.87 -11.84
N ILE A 260 17.37 -10.12 -11.15
CA ILE A 260 15.92 -10.36 -11.13
C ILE A 260 15.20 -9.24 -11.87
N ALA A 261 14.41 -9.60 -12.89
CA ALA A 261 13.43 -8.72 -13.52
C ALA A 261 12.03 -9.09 -13.00
N GLY A 262 11.54 -8.34 -12.03
CA GLY A 262 10.32 -8.66 -11.32
C GLY A 262 9.13 -7.74 -11.61
N SER A 263 7.93 -8.30 -11.53
CA SER A 263 6.67 -7.64 -11.91
C SER A 263 6.67 -7.06 -13.32
N THR A 264 7.28 -7.77 -14.24
CA THR A 264 7.47 -7.34 -15.64
C THR A 264 6.17 -7.37 -16.45
N GLN A 265 6.15 -6.57 -17.48
CA GLN A 265 5.09 -6.52 -18.49
C GLN A 265 5.71 -6.42 -19.88
N ALA A 266 5.00 -6.93 -20.90
CA ALA A 266 5.50 -6.83 -22.26
C ALA A 266 5.80 -5.38 -22.67
N PRO A 267 6.97 -5.08 -23.27
CA PRO A 267 8.02 -6.02 -23.72
C PRO A 267 9.22 -6.16 -22.73
N GLU A 268 9.08 -5.81 -21.46
CA GLU A 268 10.20 -5.73 -20.50
C GLU A 268 10.93 -7.06 -20.31
N GLU A 269 10.25 -8.20 -20.49
CA GLU A 269 10.90 -9.52 -20.43
C GLU A 269 11.90 -9.73 -21.58
N GLN A 270 11.59 -9.17 -22.76
CA GLN A 270 12.53 -9.20 -23.89
C GLN A 270 13.78 -8.38 -23.57
N PHE A 271 13.60 -7.18 -23.00
CA PHE A 271 14.69 -6.30 -22.60
C PHE A 271 15.58 -6.94 -21.53
N ALA A 272 14.97 -7.61 -20.54
CA ALA A 272 15.72 -8.32 -19.51
C ALA A 272 16.54 -9.50 -20.09
N LEU A 273 15.95 -10.25 -21.02
CA LEU A 273 16.66 -11.35 -21.74
C LEU A 273 17.82 -10.81 -22.57
N ASP A 274 17.62 -9.72 -23.32
CA ASP A 274 18.68 -9.12 -24.16
C ASP A 274 19.83 -8.58 -23.28
N ALA A 275 19.49 -7.92 -22.18
CA ALA A 275 20.46 -7.42 -21.22
C ALA A 275 21.28 -8.56 -20.58
N TRP A 276 20.60 -9.62 -20.14
CA TRP A 276 21.24 -10.79 -19.56
C TRP A 276 22.13 -11.52 -20.56
N GLN A 277 21.68 -11.77 -21.80
CA GLN A 277 22.50 -12.42 -22.86
C GLN A 277 23.73 -11.58 -23.19
N THR A 278 23.63 -10.26 -23.16
CA THR A 278 24.75 -9.35 -23.40
C THR A 278 25.73 -9.37 -22.23
N ALA A 279 25.26 -9.22 -21.02
CA ALA A 279 26.10 -9.18 -19.82
C ALA A 279 26.85 -10.50 -19.58
N ARG A 280 26.24 -11.63 -19.90
CA ARG A 280 26.84 -12.95 -19.75
C ARG A 280 28.08 -13.18 -20.61
N LYS A 281 28.29 -12.42 -21.66
CA LYS A 281 29.52 -12.53 -22.44
C LYS A 281 30.77 -12.23 -21.62
N ALA A 282 30.67 -11.31 -20.67
CA ALA A 282 31.72 -10.97 -19.73
C ALA A 282 31.55 -11.67 -18.36
N HIS A 283 30.30 -11.97 -17.95
CA HIS A 283 29.94 -12.55 -16.68
C HIS A 283 29.15 -13.85 -16.86
N PRO A 284 29.81 -14.98 -17.23
CA PRO A 284 29.13 -16.23 -17.63
C PRO A 284 28.26 -16.85 -16.53
N ASP A 285 28.60 -16.61 -15.29
CA ASP A 285 27.87 -17.13 -14.10
C ASP A 285 26.61 -16.36 -13.74
N LEU A 286 26.33 -15.25 -14.45
CA LEU A 286 25.13 -14.44 -14.20
C LEU A 286 23.86 -15.25 -14.37
N ARG A 287 23.02 -15.30 -13.34
CA ARG A 287 21.71 -15.95 -13.32
C ARG A 287 20.62 -14.90 -13.57
N LEU A 288 19.58 -15.30 -14.30
CA LEU A 288 18.41 -14.45 -14.56
C LEU A 288 17.17 -15.10 -14.00
N ILE A 289 16.41 -14.34 -13.17
CA ILE A 289 15.06 -14.72 -12.76
C ILE A 289 14.07 -13.73 -13.39
N LEU A 290 13.09 -14.25 -14.15
CA LEU A 290 11.98 -13.49 -14.69
C LEU A 290 10.71 -13.74 -13.87
N VAL A 291 10.01 -12.65 -13.51
CA VAL A 291 8.78 -12.73 -12.72
C VAL A 291 7.70 -11.85 -13.35
N PRO A 292 6.88 -12.40 -14.27
CA PRO A 292 5.81 -11.64 -14.90
C PRO A 292 4.75 -11.21 -13.88
N ARG A 293 4.19 -10.00 -14.02
CA ARG A 293 3.22 -9.43 -13.07
C ARG A 293 1.89 -10.19 -13.02
N HIS A 294 1.47 -10.77 -14.14
CA HIS A 294 0.15 -11.38 -14.31
C HIS A 294 0.29 -12.85 -14.71
N LYS A 295 -0.49 -13.73 -14.07
CA LYS A 295 -0.47 -15.17 -14.31
C LYS A 295 -0.81 -15.54 -15.77
N GLU A 296 -1.65 -14.73 -16.41
CA GLU A 296 -2.06 -14.90 -17.80
C GLU A 296 -0.87 -14.81 -18.78
N ARG A 297 0.25 -14.27 -18.33
CA ARG A 297 1.46 -14.10 -19.13
C ARG A 297 2.54 -15.15 -18.88
N PHE A 298 2.34 -16.05 -17.92
CA PHE A 298 3.37 -17.03 -17.58
C PHE A 298 3.74 -17.92 -18.76
N GLU A 299 2.75 -18.41 -19.51
CA GLU A 299 2.97 -19.22 -20.70
C GLU A 299 3.56 -18.44 -21.87
N ASP A 300 3.16 -17.17 -22.04
CA ASP A 300 3.72 -16.31 -23.08
C ASP A 300 5.22 -16.08 -22.84
N VAL A 301 5.62 -15.85 -21.58
CA VAL A 301 7.03 -15.64 -21.22
C VAL A 301 7.83 -16.94 -21.29
N ALA A 302 7.28 -18.08 -20.87
CA ALA A 302 7.90 -19.38 -21.06
C ALA A 302 8.15 -19.65 -22.56
N SER A 303 7.14 -19.40 -23.42
CA SER A 303 7.26 -19.52 -24.87
C SER A 303 8.29 -18.55 -25.47
N LEU A 304 8.40 -17.33 -24.95
CA LEU A 304 9.40 -16.36 -25.37
C LEU A 304 10.83 -16.89 -25.13
N ILE A 305 11.07 -17.47 -23.93
CA ILE A 305 12.39 -18.02 -23.55
C ILE A 305 12.76 -19.22 -24.47
N THR A 306 11.84 -20.16 -24.63
CA THR A 306 12.06 -21.36 -25.44
C THR A 306 12.24 -21.06 -26.95
N LYS A 307 11.48 -20.10 -27.50
CA LYS A 307 11.65 -19.63 -28.89
C LYS A 307 13.01 -18.99 -29.17
N ARG A 308 13.66 -18.46 -28.10
CA ARG A 308 15.05 -17.95 -28.20
C ARG A 308 16.11 -19.05 -28.06
N GLY A 309 15.68 -20.30 -27.93
CA GLY A 309 16.60 -21.46 -27.75
C GLY A 309 17.28 -21.46 -26.37
N LEU A 310 16.72 -20.80 -25.39
CA LEU A 310 17.28 -20.70 -24.04
C LEU A 310 16.70 -21.81 -23.15
N PRO A 311 17.54 -22.49 -22.34
CA PRO A 311 17.05 -23.43 -21.34
C PRO A 311 16.19 -22.70 -20.31
N LEU A 312 15.12 -23.36 -19.82
CA LEU A 312 14.14 -22.80 -18.90
C LEU A 312 13.94 -23.72 -17.71
N ILE A 313 13.98 -23.14 -16.50
CA ILE A 313 13.49 -23.78 -15.29
C ILE A 313 12.29 -22.96 -14.78
N ARG A 314 11.15 -23.64 -14.54
CA ARG A 314 9.93 -23.05 -14.02
C ARG A 314 9.76 -23.39 -12.55
N ARG A 315 9.35 -22.42 -11.73
CA ARG A 315 9.03 -22.65 -10.32
C ARG A 315 7.85 -23.61 -10.14
N SER A 316 6.87 -23.57 -11.05
CA SER A 316 5.67 -24.45 -11.02
C SER A 316 5.97 -25.89 -11.46
N ALA A 317 7.13 -26.17 -12.09
CA ALA A 317 7.49 -27.54 -12.49
C ALA A 317 7.88 -28.37 -11.26
N SER A 318 7.50 -29.66 -11.28
CA SER A 318 7.91 -30.60 -10.25
C SER A 318 9.43 -30.84 -10.31
N SER A 319 10.04 -31.09 -9.15
CA SER A 319 11.50 -31.29 -8.98
C SER A 319 12.12 -32.40 -9.85
N ASN A 320 11.33 -33.21 -10.53
CA ASN A 320 11.76 -34.29 -11.44
C ASN A 320 12.04 -33.84 -12.88
N GLU A 321 11.75 -32.58 -13.22
CA GLU A 321 11.97 -32.03 -14.57
C GLU A 321 13.25 -31.17 -14.67
N MET A 322 14.11 -31.20 -13.67
CA MET A 322 15.42 -30.54 -13.76
C MET A 322 16.23 -31.21 -14.86
N PRO A 323 16.81 -30.47 -15.85
CA PRO A 323 17.69 -31.04 -16.80
C PRO A 323 18.90 -31.64 -16.06
N SER A 324 18.95 -32.96 -16.01
CA SER A 324 20.16 -33.69 -15.57
C SER A 324 21.17 -33.66 -16.70
N GLY A 325 22.03 -32.66 -16.69
CA GLY A 325 23.05 -32.53 -17.72
C GLY A 325 24.36 -31.97 -17.18
N ASP A 326 25.32 -32.85 -17.00
CA ASP A 326 26.75 -32.57 -16.74
C ASP A 326 27.46 -31.96 -17.94
N ASP A 327 26.68 -31.32 -18.85
CA ASP A 327 27.21 -30.76 -20.11
C ASP A 327 27.63 -29.30 -19.89
N THR A 328 28.88 -29.10 -19.51
CA THR A 328 29.54 -27.79 -19.27
C THR A 328 29.52 -26.83 -20.48
N THR A 329 28.90 -27.24 -21.60
CA THR A 329 28.74 -26.42 -22.81
C THR A 329 27.36 -25.75 -22.90
N GLN A 330 26.39 -26.08 -22.04
CA GLN A 330 25.06 -25.50 -22.10
C GLN A 330 24.95 -24.15 -21.36
N LEU A 331 24.18 -23.25 -21.97
CA LEU A 331 23.81 -21.96 -21.35
C LEU A 331 23.07 -22.22 -20.04
N PRO A 332 23.39 -21.47 -18.93
CA PRO A 332 22.57 -21.58 -17.72
C PRO A 332 21.12 -21.27 -18.04
N PRO A 333 20.18 -21.98 -17.40
CA PRO A 333 18.75 -21.77 -17.62
C PRO A 333 18.30 -20.40 -17.15
N VAL A 334 17.35 -19.84 -17.89
CA VAL A 334 16.53 -18.73 -17.39
C VAL A 334 15.54 -19.29 -16.37
N LEU A 335 15.46 -18.66 -15.22
CA LEU A 335 14.59 -19.06 -14.12
C LEU A 335 13.28 -18.27 -14.21
N LEU A 336 12.15 -18.95 -14.32
CA LEU A 336 10.83 -18.31 -14.39
C LEU A 336 10.06 -18.56 -13.11
N LEU A 337 9.78 -17.49 -12.35
CA LEU A 337 8.87 -17.54 -11.22
C LEU A 337 7.43 -17.36 -11.71
N ASP A 338 6.78 -18.46 -11.99
CA ASP A 338 5.42 -18.55 -12.52
C ASP A 338 4.39 -19.00 -11.46
N THR A 339 4.63 -18.59 -10.22
CA THR A 339 3.74 -18.79 -9.08
C THR A 339 3.33 -17.44 -8.48
N LEU A 340 2.21 -17.42 -7.78
CA LEU A 340 1.71 -16.19 -7.16
C LEU A 340 2.13 -16.09 -5.69
N GLY A 341 2.52 -14.88 -5.25
CA GLY A 341 2.79 -14.59 -3.83
C GLY A 341 4.23 -14.88 -3.38
N GLU A 342 5.12 -15.32 -4.27
CA GLU A 342 6.51 -15.65 -3.94
C GLU A 342 7.52 -14.55 -4.31
N LEU A 343 7.13 -13.52 -5.12
CA LEU A 343 8.06 -12.47 -5.55
C LEU A 343 8.69 -11.73 -4.36
N GLY A 344 7.94 -11.48 -3.29
CA GLY A 344 8.48 -10.82 -2.09
C GLY A 344 9.70 -11.56 -1.52
N ALA A 345 9.64 -12.90 -1.44
CA ALA A 345 10.77 -13.71 -1.01
C ALA A 345 11.85 -13.85 -2.09
N CYS A 346 11.44 -13.88 -3.36
CA CYS A 346 12.37 -13.98 -4.50
C CYS A 346 13.35 -12.81 -4.56
N TRP A 347 12.91 -11.60 -4.18
CA TRP A 347 13.80 -10.44 -4.12
C TRP A 347 15.00 -10.62 -3.18
N GLY A 348 14.88 -11.49 -2.19
CA GLY A 348 16.00 -11.85 -1.29
C GLY A 348 17.15 -12.60 -1.98
N LEU A 349 16.97 -13.01 -3.26
CA LEU A 349 18.01 -13.63 -4.07
C LEU A 349 18.74 -12.61 -4.96
N ALA A 350 18.27 -11.37 -5.07
CA ALA A 350 18.75 -10.40 -6.05
C ALA A 350 20.01 -9.66 -5.60
N ASP A 351 21.04 -9.63 -6.43
CA ASP A 351 22.10 -8.61 -6.40
C ASP A 351 21.67 -7.36 -7.17
N ILE A 352 21.04 -7.57 -8.33
CA ILE A 352 20.50 -6.53 -9.20
C ILE A 352 19.02 -6.78 -9.42
N ALA A 353 18.19 -5.77 -9.13
CA ALA A 353 16.74 -5.83 -9.24
C ALA A 353 16.20 -4.81 -10.24
N PHE A 354 15.61 -5.28 -11.33
CA PHE A 354 14.81 -4.43 -12.22
C PHE A 354 13.33 -4.55 -11.87
N VAL A 355 12.71 -3.43 -11.53
CA VAL A 355 11.27 -3.38 -11.17
C VAL A 355 10.46 -2.97 -12.39
N GLY A 356 9.69 -3.93 -12.90
CA GLY A 356 8.91 -3.80 -14.14
C GLY A 356 7.68 -2.89 -14.03
N GLY A 357 6.93 -2.79 -15.15
CA GLY A 357 5.84 -1.82 -15.33
C GLY A 357 6.35 -0.38 -15.41
N SER A 358 7.66 -0.19 -15.45
CA SER A 358 8.34 1.10 -15.36
C SER A 358 8.94 1.58 -16.68
N LEU A 359 9.26 0.69 -17.62
CA LEU A 359 9.58 1.03 -19.02
C LEU A 359 8.31 1.08 -19.88
N THR A 360 7.18 0.64 -19.36
CA THR A 360 5.86 0.73 -19.99
C THR A 360 5.02 1.85 -19.36
N SER A 361 3.87 2.16 -19.94
CA SER A 361 2.94 3.19 -19.44
C SER A 361 2.10 2.72 -18.25
N ARG A 362 2.63 1.86 -17.36
CA ARG A 362 1.87 1.30 -16.22
C ARG A 362 2.12 2.00 -14.88
N GLY A 363 3.20 2.78 -14.78
CA GLY A 363 3.48 3.59 -13.60
C GLY A 363 4.32 2.91 -12.52
N GLY A 364 5.03 1.84 -12.89
CA GLY A 364 5.95 1.11 -12.01
C GLY A 364 5.25 0.16 -11.04
N GLN A 365 6.05 -0.67 -10.39
CA GLN A 365 5.64 -1.61 -9.35
C GLN A 365 6.40 -1.32 -8.04
N ASN A 366 6.29 -2.19 -7.03
CA ASN A 366 6.86 -1.96 -5.71
C ASN A 366 8.39 -2.05 -5.70
N MET A 367 9.07 -0.90 -5.51
CA MET A 367 10.53 -0.81 -5.39
C MET A 367 11.02 -1.01 -3.95
N ILE A 368 10.11 -0.98 -2.97
CA ILE A 368 10.49 -1.07 -1.56
C ILE A 368 11.03 -2.46 -1.22
N GLU A 369 10.41 -3.52 -1.77
CA GLU A 369 10.79 -4.90 -1.47
C GLU A 369 12.23 -5.22 -1.87
N PRO A 370 12.69 -5.04 -3.13
CA PRO A 370 14.08 -5.29 -3.48
C PRO A 370 15.05 -4.37 -2.76
N ALA A 371 14.68 -3.11 -2.51
CA ALA A 371 15.48 -2.17 -1.71
C ALA A 371 15.65 -2.65 -0.27
N ALA A 372 14.60 -3.22 0.34
CA ALA A 372 14.65 -3.75 1.71
C ALA A 372 15.62 -4.93 1.87
N TYR A 373 15.80 -5.73 0.83
CA TYR A 373 16.79 -6.80 0.82
C TYR A 373 18.21 -6.32 0.49
N GLY A 374 18.38 -5.07 0.09
CA GLY A 374 19.69 -4.52 -0.24
C GLY A 374 20.16 -4.81 -1.66
N ALA A 375 19.25 -5.09 -2.59
CA ALA A 375 19.56 -5.21 -4.02
C ALA A 375 19.83 -3.83 -4.64
N ALA A 376 20.67 -3.78 -5.68
CA ALA A 376 20.83 -2.61 -6.53
C ALA A 376 19.58 -2.43 -7.39
N VAL A 377 18.76 -1.41 -7.09
CA VAL A 377 17.42 -1.23 -7.68
C VAL A 377 17.49 -0.39 -8.94
N LEU A 378 16.91 -0.93 -10.03
CA LEU A 378 16.76 -0.29 -11.32
C LEU A 378 15.27 -0.22 -11.69
N PHE A 379 14.85 0.86 -12.34
CA PHE A 379 13.49 1.01 -12.86
C PHE A 379 13.47 2.01 -14.02
N GLY A 380 12.44 1.95 -14.85
CA GLY A 380 12.23 2.90 -15.94
C GLY A 380 11.63 4.23 -15.47
N PRO A 381 11.44 5.21 -16.38
CA PRO A 381 10.98 6.56 -16.04
C PRO A 381 9.51 6.64 -15.62
N ASN A 382 8.71 5.61 -15.89
CA ASN A 382 7.27 5.63 -15.60
C ASN A 382 6.99 5.04 -14.22
N THR A 383 6.96 5.88 -13.19
CA THR A 383 6.90 5.45 -11.78
C THR A 383 5.85 6.17 -10.95
N TRP A 384 4.80 6.72 -11.59
CA TRP A 384 3.83 7.58 -10.91
C TRP A 384 3.01 6.92 -9.80
N ASN A 385 2.95 5.58 -9.76
CA ASN A 385 2.29 4.85 -8.68
C ASN A 385 3.12 4.84 -7.38
N PHE A 386 4.44 5.07 -7.48
CA PHE A 386 5.40 4.94 -6.38
C PHE A 386 6.29 6.19 -6.20
N ARG A 387 5.78 7.37 -6.56
CA ARG A 387 6.57 8.62 -6.58
C ARG A 387 7.35 8.87 -5.29
N ASP A 388 6.69 8.74 -4.13
CA ASP A 388 7.33 9.02 -2.84
C ASP A 388 8.51 8.08 -2.57
N VAL A 389 8.40 6.80 -2.97
CA VAL A 389 9.47 5.80 -2.85
C VAL A 389 10.61 6.09 -3.82
N VAL A 390 10.25 6.42 -5.05
CA VAL A 390 11.23 6.78 -6.10
C VAL A 390 12.01 8.03 -5.69
N ASP A 391 11.32 9.07 -5.23
CA ASP A 391 11.95 10.30 -4.76
C ASP A 391 12.90 10.02 -3.58
N LEU A 392 12.50 9.16 -2.63
CA LEU A 392 13.35 8.74 -1.52
C LEU A 392 14.63 8.05 -2.00
N LEU A 393 14.49 7.05 -2.88
CA LEU A 393 15.62 6.25 -3.37
C LEU A 393 16.56 7.08 -4.28
N LEU A 394 16.02 7.94 -5.14
CA LEU A 394 16.83 8.77 -6.04
C LEU A 394 17.55 9.89 -5.29
N THR A 395 16.89 10.56 -4.35
CA THR A 395 17.51 11.58 -3.51
C THR A 395 18.67 11.00 -2.69
N GLY A 396 18.50 9.75 -2.21
CA GLY A 396 19.54 9.04 -1.50
C GLY A 396 20.59 8.36 -2.38
N GLN A 397 20.54 8.54 -3.71
CA GLN A 397 21.42 7.86 -4.69
C GLN A 397 21.41 6.32 -4.57
N ALA A 398 20.29 5.78 -4.13
CA ALA A 398 20.09 4.37 -3.79
C ALA A 398 19.45 3.54 -4.91
N ALA A 399 19.10 4.17 -6.03
CA ALA A 399 18.52 3.50 -7.19
C ALA A 399 18.90 4.24 -8.49
N CYS A 400 18.71 3.57 -9.61
CA CYS A 400 18.94 4.17 -10.94
C CYS A 400 17.71 4.11 -11.83
N VAL A 401 17.45 5.22 -12.55
CA VAL A 401 16.49 5.25 -13.65
C VAL A 401 17.19 4.79 -14.92
N VAL A 402 16.63 3.78 -15.60
CA VAL A 402 17.06 3.33 -16.93
C VAL A 402 16.04 3.80 -17.95
N ALA A 403 16.47 4.58 -18.93
CA ALA A 403 15.55 5.23 -19.87
C ALA A 403 14.88 4.22 -20.84
N ASP A 404 15.62 3.17 -21.21
CA ASP A 404 15.25 2.17 -22.20
C ASP A 404 16.02 0.85 -22.00
N ALA A 405 15.86 -0.09 -22.93
CA ALA A 405 16.51 -1.39 -22.89
C ALA A 405 18.05 -1.31 -23.00
N ASP A 406 18.56 -0.36 -23.77
CA ASP A 406 20.00 -0.17 -23.91
C ASP A 406 20.62 0.39 -22.61
N ALA A 407 19.95 1.32 -21.99
CA ALA A 407 20.35 1.87 -20.69
C ALA A 407 20.30 0.78 -19.60
N LEU A 408 19.30 -0.10 -19.62
CA LEU A 408 19.21 -1.25 -18.72
C LEU A 408 20.42 -2.16 -18.90
N THR A 409 20.73 -2.53 -20.15
CA THR A 409 21.85 -3.41 -20.48
C THR A 409 23.19 -2.82 -20.01
N LYS A 410 23.43 -1.55 -20.32
CA LYS A 410 24.64 -0.84 -19.89
C LYS A 410 24.78 -0.77 -18.37
N ARG A 411 23.66 -0.46 -17.66
CA ARG A 411 23.71 -0.32 -16.21
C ARG A 411 23.96 -1.66 -15.52
N ILE A 412 23.39 -2.75 -16.01
CA ILE A 412 23.66 -4.11 -15.49
C ILE A 412 25.14 -4.43 -15.67
N GLY A 413 25.73 -4.17 -16.85
CA GLY A 413 27.17 -4.34 -17.07
C GLY A 413 28.02 -3.60 -16.03
N VAL A 414 27.76 -2.31 -15.82
CA VAL A 414 28.49 -1.49 -14.82
C VAL A 414 28.40 -2.08 -13.41
N LEU A 415 27.23 -2.58 -13.01
CA LEU A 415 27.02 -3.15 -11.67
C LEU A 415 27.70 -4.52 -11.50
N LEU A 416 27.86 -5.28 -12.59
CA LEU A 416 28.57 -6.56 -12.59
C LEU A 416 30.09 -6.39 -12.68
N ASP A 417 30.57 -5.38 -13.41
CA ASP A 417 31.99 -5.04 -13.52
C ASP A 417 32.54 -4.55 -12.16
N ASP A 418 31.71 -3.87 -11.36
CA ASP A 418 32.06 -3.44 -10.01
C ASP A 418 30.97 -3.85 -9.00
N PRO A 419 31.03 -5.07 -8.46
CA PRO A 419 30.06 -5.54 -7.45
C PRO A 419 30.07 -4.74 -6.16
N ALA A 420 31.13 -3.95 -5.87
CA ALA A 420 31.16 -3.08 -4.70
C ALA A 420 30.17 -1.92 -4.86
N VAL A 421 30.08 -1.33 -6.05
CA VAL A 421 29.11 -0.30 -6.37
C VAL A 421 27.66 -0.82 -6.25
N ALA A 422 27.39 -2.04 -6.74
CA ALA A 422 26.09 -2.67 -6.60
C ALA A 422 25.70 -2.85 -5.12
N ARG A 423 26.62 -3.40 -4.32
CA ARG A 423 26.42 -3.60 -2.87
C ARG A 423 26.24 -2.29 -2.12
N GLU A 424 27.03 -1.26 -2.41
CA GLU A 424 26.90 0.04 -1.76
C GLU A 424 25.54 0.67 -2.08
N GLN A 425 25.13 0.69 -3.34
CA GLN A 425 23.82 1.17 -3.78
C GLN A 425 22.69 0.43 -3.04
N GLY A 426 22.74 -0.90 -2.97
CA GLY A 426 21.78 -1.74 -2.28
C GLY A 426 21.73 -1.47 -0.77
N GLN A 427 22.87 -1.33 -0.11
CA GLN A 427 22.96 -1.02 1.33
C GLN A 427 22.39 0.36 1.65
N ILE A 428 22.60 1.35 0.79
CA ILE A 428 21.99 2.67 0.95
C ILE A 428 20.47 2.54 0.83
N ALA A 429 19.97 1.82 -0.19
CA ALA A 429 18.55 1.56 -0.40
C ALA A 429 17.91 0.90 0.83
N GLN A 430 18.54 -0.13 1.36
CA GLN A 430 18.06 -0.84 2.55
C GLN A 430 18.00 0.08 3.78
N ARG A 431 19.06 0.85 4.05
CA ARG A 431 19.07 1.81 5.17
C ARG A 431 17.95 2.85 5.04
N LEU A 432 17.71 3.37 3.85
CA LEU A 432 16.63 4.34 3.61
C LEU A 432 15.24 3.74 3.87
N VAL A 433 15.01 2.49 3.43
CA VAL A 433 13.76 1.78 3.68
C VAL A 433 13.56 1.49 5.17
N LEU A 434 14.58 0.97 5.85
CA LEU A 434 14.52 0.66 7.28
C LEU A 434 14.29 1.92 8.14
N ALA A 435 14.85 3.05 7.75
CA ALA A 435 14.64 4.32 8.44
C ALA A 435 13.19 4.83 8.37
N GLN A 436 12.38 4.32 7.42
CA GLN A 436 10.96 4.68 7.29
C GLN A 436 10.04 3.82 8.17
N GLN A 437 10.52 2.73 8.77
CA GLN A 437 9.72 1.81 9.56
C GLN A 437 9.20 2.41 10.88
N GLY A 438 8.25 1.74 11.51
CA GLY A 438 7.59 2.16 12.75
C GLY A 438 6.37 3.07 12.54
N ALA A 439 5.94 3.28 11.29
CA ALA A 439 4.75 4.08 10.99
C ALA A 439 3.47 3.44 11.55
N THR A 440 3.37 2.12 11.51
CA THR A 440 2.24 1.35 12.04
C THR A 440 2.12 1.54 13.55
N GLU A 441 3.21 1.34 14.29
CA GLU A 441 3.24 1.50 15.75
C GLU A 441 2.80 2.91 16.14
N ARG A 442 3.44 3.94 15.56
CA ARG A 442 3.08 5.34 15.80
C ARG A 442 1.61 5.65 15.46
N THR A 443 1.09 5.07 14.36
CA THR A 443 -0.31 5.26 13.96
C THR A 443 -1.27 4.57 14.94
N VAL A 444 -0.96 3.37 15.37
CA VAL A 444 -1.77 2.62 16.35
C VAL A 444 -1.77 3.33 17.70
N ASP A 445 -0.64 3.88 18.15
CA ASP A 445 -0.59 4.66 19.38
C ASP A 445 -1.53 5.87 19.33
N LEU A 446 -1.55 6.61 18.21
CA LEU A 446 -2.51 7.70 18.00
C LEU A 446 -3.98 7.23 18.04
N ILE A 447 -4.28 6.02 17.53
CA ILE A 447 -5.62 5.45 17.60
C ILE A 447 -5.99 5.10 19.05
N LEU A 448 -5.08 4.44 19.76
CA LEU A 448 -5.31 4.02 21.15
C LEU A 448 -5.44 5.21 22.11
N GLU A 449 -4.75 6.33 21.85
CA GLU A 449 -4.93 7.58 22.60
C GLU A 449 -6.35 8.15 22.53
N THR A 450 -7.13 7.81 21.49
CA THR A 450 -8.51 8.28 21.32
C THR A 450 -9.55 7.40 21.99
N LEU A 451 -9.18 6.17 22.38
CA LEU A 451 -10.10 5.25 23.02
C LEU A 451 -10.28 5.58 24.50
N PRO A 452 -11.46 5.33 25.08
CA PRO A 452 -11.66 5.44 26.52
C PRO A 452 -10.63 4.56 27.24
N VAL A 453 -9.96 5.10 28.25
CA VAL A 453 -8.92 4.39 29.00
C VAL A 453 -9.53 3.13 29.62
N ALA A 454 -9.23 1.97 29.08
CA ALA A 454 -9.50 0.71 29.76
C ALA A 454 -8.65 0.67 31.06
N PRO A 455 -9.20 0.28 32.24
CA PRO A 455 -8.52 0.39 33.54
C PRO A 455 -7.25 -0.44 33.70
N HIS A 456 -6.74 -1.12 32.69
CA HIS A 456 -5.67 -2.11 32.78
C HIS A 456 -4.49 -1.96 31.78
N MET A 457 -4.29 -0.79 31.20
CA MET A 457 -3.06 -0.59 30.42
C MET A 457 -1.95 0.04 31.29
N PRO A 458 -0.81 -0.65 31.54
CA PRO A 458 0.34 -0.02 32.16
C PRO A 458 0.92 1.01 31.18
N ARG A 459 0.87 2.31 31.53
CA ARG A 459 1.56 3.35 30.80
C ARG A 459 3.06 3.04 30.78
N ARG A 460 3.63 2.65 29.65
CA ARG A 460 5.07 2.69 29.48
C ARG A 460 5.51 4.14 29.63
N LYS A 461 6.31 4.42 30.67
CA LYS A 461 7.01 5.70 30.82
C LYS A 461 7.92 5.86 29.60
N ALA A 462 7.74 6.99 28.89
CA ALA A 462 8.73 7.42 27.89
C ALA A 462 10.09 7.54 28.59
N ALA A 463 11.08 6.85 28.06
CA ALA A 463 12.47 6.98 28.43
C ALA A 463 13.13 8.06 27.59
#